data_220c877b70638453e722aace657d948c
#
_entry.id   220c877b70638453e722aace657d948c
#
_cell.length_a   1.000
_cell.length_b   1.000
_cell.length_c   1.000
_cell.angle_alpha   90.00
_cell.angle_beta   90.00
_cell.angle_gamma   90.00
#
_symmetry.space_group_name_H-M   'P 1'
#
loop_
_entity.id
_entity.type
_entity.pdbx_description
1 polymer ?
#
loop_
_entity_poly.entity_id
_entity_poly.type
_entity_poly.pdbx_seq_one_letter_code
_entity_poly.pdbx_strand_id
1 'polypeptide(L)'
;MKKNTKLDQDKLFIKLLFKSSAEVTEDEVEYYRKYPDQIDQVTAPINIHKVFLWTGAFLGIVVVAIAKFLKFSGTLDFLSEGVLEFVIDIIYETGIALIGAAVTAYVLGVLLNKQQENATKWREEIRRKINESEEL
;
A
#
# COMPACT_ATOMS: atom_id res chain seq x y z
N MET A 1 -31.19 5.70 10.11
CA MET A 1 -30.29 6.48 9.24
C MET A 1 -28.84 6.03 9.46
N LYS A 2 -28.44 4.92 8.82
CA LYS A 2 -27.07 4.33 8.98
C LYS A 2 -26.17 4.53 7.74
N LYS A 3 -26.43 5.57 6.93
CA LYS A 3 -25.83 5.68 5.58
C LYS A 3 -24.59 6.57 5.47
N ASN A 4 -24.19 7.29 6.52
CA ASN A 4 -23.11 8.29 6.42
C ASN A 4 -21.74 7.82 6.92
N THR A 5 -21.68 6.77 7.73
CA THR A 5 -20.43 6.38 8.42
C THR A 5 -19.33 5.91 7.46
N LYS A 6 -19.71 5.18 6.39
CA LYS A 6 -18.75 4.64 5.43
C LYS A 6 -18.23 5.70 4.44
N LEU A 7 -19.10 6.63 4.06
CA LEU A 7 -18.74 7.70 3.14
C LEU A 7 -17.77 8.71 3.75
N ASP A 8 -17.87 8.95 5.05
CA ASP A 8 -17.00 9.86 5.78
C ASP A 8 -15.60 9.25 6.02
N GLN A 9 -15.53 7.94 6.26
CA GLN A 9 -14.25 7.22 6.36
C GLN A 9 -13.48 7.19 5.04
N ASP A 10 -14.17 6.97 3.92
CA ASP A 10 -13.54 6.99 2.60
C ASP A 10 -13.03 8.38 2.23
N LYS A 11 -13.77 9.43 2.57
CA LYS A 11 -13.32 10.83 2.38
C LYS A 11 -12.12 11.16 3.25
N LEU A 12 -12.12 10.72 4.51
CA LEU A 12 -11.00 10.91 5.41
C LEU A 12 -9.76 10.17 4.93
N PHE A 13 -9.90 8.95 4.43
CA PHE A 13 -8.82 8.17 3.82
C PHE A 13 -8.18 8.92 2.65
N ILE A 14 -9.00 9.41 1.71
CA ILE A 14 -8.53 10.19 0.55
C ILE A 14 -7.86 11.49 1.02
N LYS A 15 -8.45 12.20 1.99
CA LYS A 15 -7.87 13.41 2.57
C LYS A 15 -6.47 13.17 3.13
N LEU A 16 -6.29 12.11 3.93
CA LEU A 16 -5.00 11.78 4.56
C LEU A 16 -3.96 11.28 3.55
N LEU A 17 -4.39 10.71 2.43
CA LEU A 17 -3.50 10.25 1.38
C LEU A 17 -2.88 11.42 0.59
N PHE A 18 -3.68 12.46 0.29
CA PHE A 18 -3.28 13.55 -0.59
C PHE A 18 -2.92 14.86 0.10
N LYS A 19 -3.32 15.08 1.36
CA LYS A 19 -2.98 16.28 2.11
C LYS A 19 -1.69 16.09 2.93
N SER A 20 -0.79 17.06 2.83
CA SER A 20 0.45 17.09 3.62
C SER A 20 0.28 17.71 5.01
N SER A 21 -0.86 18.32 5.31
CA SER A 21 -1.20 18.90 6.62
C SER A 21 -2.45 18.24 7.18
N ALA A 22 -2.39 17.91 8.46
CA ALA A 22 -3.51 17.36 9.21
C ALA A 22 -4.46 18.47 9.67
N GLU A 23 -5.08 19.19 8.73
CA GLU A 23 -6.14 20.13 9.07
C GLU A 23 -7.40 19.38 9.51
N VAL A 24 -7.82 19.65 10.74
CA VAL A 24 -9.05 19.10 11.33
C VAL A 24 -10.17 20.11 11.15
N THR A 25 -11.27 19.69 10.53
CA THR A 25 -12.46 20.53 10.37
C THR A 25 -13.37 20.46 11.58
N GLU A 26 -14.21 21.48 11.80
CA GLU A 26 -15.18 21.49 12.91
C GLU A 26 -16.17 20.32 12.83
N ASP A 27 -16.60 19.98 11.63
CA ASP A 27 -17.50 18.83 11.37
C ASP A 27 -16.85 17.49 11.79
N GLU A 28 -15.53 17.34 11.57
CA GLU A 28 -14.76 16.17 12.03
C GLU A 28 -14.66 16.13 13.54
N VAL A 29 -14.47 17.27 14.20
CA VAL A 29 -14.45 17.36 15.68
C VAL A 29 -15.80 16.93 16.25
N GLU A 30 -16.91 17.45 15.71
CA GLU A 30 -18.26 17.11 16.17
C GLU A 30 -18.58 15.62 15.96
N TYR A 31 -18.20 15.07 14.79
CA TYR A 31 -18.39 13.66 14.49
C TYR A 31 -17.64 12.75 15.46
N TYR A 32 -16.34 12.97 15.66
CA TYR A 32 -15.51 12.11 16.54
C TYR A 32 -15.72 12.36 18.02
N ARG A 33 -16.27 13.51 18.42
CA ARG A 33 -16.79 13.71 19.77
C ARG A 33 -17.95 12.76 20.06
N LYS A 34 -18.79 12.53 19.07
CA LYS A 34 -19.94 11.62 19.19
C LYS A 34 -19.53 10.13 19.11
N TYR A 35 -18.42 9.83 18.44
CA TYR A 35 -17.94 8.47 18.21
C TYR A 35 -16.44 8.35 18.51
N PRO A 36 -16.01 8.50 19.79
CA PRO A 36 -14.60 8.52 20.18
C PRO A 36 -13.87 7.21 19.85
N ASP A 37 -14.55 6.06 19.93
CA ASP A 37 -13.97 4.75 19.61
C ASP A 37 -13.52 4.61 18.15
N GLN A 38 -14.05 5.46 17.26
CA GLN A 38 -13.67 5.44 15.84
C GLN A 38 -12.37 6.21 15.56
N ILE A 39 -11.90 7.02 16.49
CA ILE A 39 -10.63 7.76 16.34
C ILE A 39 -9.47 6.77 16.18
N ASP A 40 -9.47 5.70 16.97
CA ASP A 40 -8.41 4.69 16.96
C ASP A 40 -8.48 3.72 15.77
N GLN A 41 -9.64 3.68 15.09
CA GLN A 41 -9.80 2.92 13.85
C GLN A 41 -9.14 3.60 12.65
N VAL A 42 -8.78 4.88 12.74
CA VAL A 42 -7.97 5.60 11.75
C VAL A 42 -6.51 5.18 11.93
N THR A 43 -6.23 3.91 11.69
CA THR A 43 -4.87 3.35 11.75
C THR A 43 -4.40 2.96 10.36
N ALA A 44 -3.11 3.17 10.13
CA ALA A 44 -2.51 2.66 8.93
C ALA A 44 -2.17 1.16 9.10
N PRO A 45 -2.29 0.38 8.03
CA PRO A 45 -1.96 -1.03 8.06
C PRO A 45 -0.47 -1.25 8.34
N ILE A 46 -0.18 -2.36 8.99
CA ILE A 46 1.15 -2.87 9.33
C ILE A 46 2.07 -2.87 8.09
N ASN A 47 3.38 -2.80 8.30
CA ASN A 47 4.45 -2.79 7.28
C ASN A 47 4.49 -4.02 6.35
N ILE A 48 3.35 -4.58 6.00
CA ILE A 48 3.19 -5.72 5.07
C ILE A 48 3.82 -5.40 3.70
N HIS A 49 3.78 -4.14 3.28
CA HIS A 49 4.36 -3.70 2.02
C HIS A 49 5.88 -3.97 1.91
N LYS A 50 6.62 -3.92 3.04
CA LYS A 50 8.05 -4.26 3.04
C LYS A 50 8.28 -5.75 2.78
N VAL A 51 7.43 -6.60 3.35
CA VAL A 51 7.49 -8.04 3.12
C VAL A 51 7.21 -8.35 1.65
N PHE A 52 6.15 -7.77 1.09
CA PHE A 52 5.81 -7.93 -0.33
C PHE A 52 6.91 -7.41 -1.26
N LEU A 53 7.53 -6.27 -0.93
CA LEU A 53 8.63 -5.73 -1.70
C LEU A 53 9.79 -6.72 -1.78
N TRP A 54 10.30 -7.16 -0.64
CA TRP A 54 11.45 -8.06 -0.60
C TRP A 54 11.14 -9.42 -1.21
N THR A 55 9.98 -10.00 -0.90
CA THR A 55 9.56 -11.29 -1.44
C THR A 55 9.36 -11.21 -2.95
N GLY A 56 8.65 -10.18 -3.43
CA GLY A 56 8.38 -10.01 -4.87
C GLY A 56 9.65 -9.75 -5.67
N ALA A 57 10.54 -8.88 -5.17
CA ALA A 57 11.81 -8.59 -5.84
C ALA A 57 12.71 -9.83 -5.88
N PHE A 58 12.86 -10.53 -4.78
CA PHE A 58 13.67 -11.76 -4.72
C PHE A 58 13.10 -12.83 -5.66
N LEU A 59 11.81 -13.09 -5.60
CA LEU A 59 11.15 -14.06 -6.47
C LEU A 59 11.31 -13.69 -7.94
N GLY A 60 11.13 -12.42 -8.30
CA GLY A 60 11.32 -11.94 -9.66
C GLY A 60 12.76 -12.17 -10.17
N ILE A 61 13.76 -11.88 -9.34
CA ILE A 61 15.18 -12.13 -9.69
C ILE A 61 15.43 -13.63 -9.89
N VAL A 62 14.91 -14.48 -9.02
CA VAL A 62 15.04 -15.94 -9.16
C VAL A 62 14.41 -16.42 -10.44
N VAL A 63 13.22 -15.97 -10.80
CA VAL A 63 12.53 -16.35 -12.04
C VAL A 63 13.31 -15.90 -13.27
N VAL A 64 13.85 -14.68 -13.30
CA VAL A 64 14.73 -14.19 -14.37
C VAL A 64 16.00 -15.04 -14.48
N ALA A 65 16.62 -15.41 -13.36
CA ALA A 65 17.80 -16.26 -13.36
C ALA A 65 17.49 -17.66 -13.91
N ILE A 66 16.34 -18.23 -13.56
CA ILE A 66 15.86 -19.52 -14.11
C ILE A 66 15.68 -19.40 -15.64
N ALA A 67 15.02 -18.36 -16.13
CA ALA A 67 14.85 -18.15 -17.58
C ALA A 67 16.21 -18.13 -18.31
N LYS A 68 17.17 -17.39 -17.77
CA LYS A 68 18.55 -17.33 -18.33
C LYS A 68 19.25 -18.67 -18.25
N PHE A 69 19.14 -19.35 -17.12
CA PHE A 69 19.73 -20.69 -16.96
C PHE A 69 19.15 -21.69 -18.00
N LEU A 70 17.82 -21.73 -18.14
CA LEU A 70 17.17 -22.60 -19.13
C LEU A 70 17.62 -22.28 -20.56
N LYS A 71 17.81 -20.99 -20.89
CA LYS A 71 18.28 -20.55 -22.21
C LYS A 71 19.69 -21.07 -22.53
N PHE A 72 20.58 -21.08 -21.55
CA PHE A 72 22.00 -21.42 -21.77
C PHE A 72 22.39 -22.85 -21.42
N SER A 73 21.52 -23.58 -20.68
CA SER A 73 21.86 -24.94 -20.21
C SER A 73 21.60 -26.05 -21.24
N GLY A 74 20.87 -25.75 -22.31
CA GLY A 74 20.43 -26.78 -23.26
C GLY A 74 19.44 -27.81 -22.68
N THR A 75 18.92 -27.57 -21.46
CA THR A 75 18.02 -28.51 -20.77
C THR A 75 16.70 -28.74 -21.51
N LEU A 76 16.32 -27.82 -22.36
CA LEU A 76 15.08 -27.83 -23.14
C LEU A 76 15.29 -28.07 -24.65
N ASP A 77 16.45 -28.60 -25.06
CA ASP A 77 16.80 -28.85 -26.46
C ASP A 77 15.88 -29.89 -27.15
N PHE A 78 15.04 -30.59 -26.37
CA PHE A 78 14.01 -31.49 -26.91
C PHE A 78 12.79 -30.73 -27.47
N LEU A 79 12.64 -29.42 -27.18
CA LEU A 79 11.59 -28.57 -27.73
C LEU A 79 12.00 -27.98 -29.08
N SER A 80 11.01 -27.70 -29.93
CA SER A 80 11.30 -26.93 -31.15
C SER A 80 11.75 -25.51 -30.76
N GLU A 81 12.64 -24.92 -31.54
CA GLU A 81 13.25 -23.61 -31.28
C GLU A 81 12.22 -22.52 -30.97
N GLY A 82 11.12 -22.46 -31.76
CA GLY A 82 10.07 -21.45 -31.51
C GLY A 82 9.29 -21.68 -30.21
N VAL A 83 9.09 -22.94 -29.80
CA VAL A 83 8.44 -23.23 -28.51
C VAL A 83 9.37 -22.91 -27.35
N LEU A 84 10.65 -23.22 -27.50
CA LEU A 84 11.67 -22.91 -26.51
C LEU A 84 11.77 -21.41 -26.25
N GLU A 85 11.88 -20.60 -27.31
CA GLU A 85 11.92 -19.14 -27.19
C GLU A 85 10.66 -18.60 -26.49
N PHE A 86 9.48 -19.05 -26.93
CA PHE A 86 8.22 -18.62 -26.33
C PHE A 86 8.12 -18.94 -24.83
N VAL A 87 8.53 -20.14 -24.41
CA VAL A 87 8.52 -20.52 -22.99
C VAL A 87 9.51 -19.67 -22.17
N ILE A 88 10.72 -19.46 -22.71
CA ILE A 88 11.73 -18.65 -22.04
C ILE A 88 11.28 -17.21 -21.90
N ASP A 89 10.68 -16.64 -22.94
CA ASP A 89 10.18 -15.25 -22.91
C ASP A 89 9.07 -15.07 -21.89
N ILE A 90 8.11 -16.00 -21.82
CA ILE A 90 7.05 -15.96 -20.78
C ILE A 90 7.66 -15.99 -19.36
N ILE A 91 8.62 -16.87 -19.11
CA ILE A 91 9.26 -16.97 -17.79
C ILE A 91 10.03 -15.67 -17.49
N TYR A 92 10.75 -15.15 -18.45
CA TYR A 92 11.52 -13.90 -18.31
C TYR A 92 10.62 -12.71 -18.05
N GLU A 93 9.55 -12.53 -18.83
CA GLU A 93 8.56 -11.46 -18.66
C GLU A 93 7.84 -11.55 -17.31
N THR A 94 7.51 -12.77 -16.87
CA THR A 94 6.94 -13.01 -15.53
C THR A 94 7.89 -12.53 -14.43
N GLY A 95 9.18 -12.82 -14.55
CA GLY A 95 10.19 -12.34 -13.59
C GLY A 95 10.28 -10.81 -13.56
N ILE A 96 10.28 -10.16 -14.72
CA ILE A 96 10.29 -8.68 -14.82
C ILE A 96 9.00 -8.08 -14.24
N ALA A 97 7.84 -8.69 -14.51
CA ALA A 97 6.57 -8.25 -13.97
C ALA A 97 6.55 -8.32 -12.43
N LEU A 98 7.13 -9.35 -11.84
CA LEU A 98 7.28 -9.48 -10.38
C LEU A 98 8.17 -8.38 -9.79
N ILE A 99 9.28 -8.04 -10.46
CA ILE A 99 10.14 -6.92 -10.04
C ILE A 99 9.38 -5.60 -10.14
N GLY A 100 8.65 -5.37 -11.23
CA GLY A 100 7.81 -4.17 -11.40
C GLY A 100 6.73 -4.06 -10.33
N ALA A 101 6.08 -5.15 -9.99
CA ALA A 101 5.11 -5.21 -8.89
C ALA A 101 5.77 -4.88 -7.53
N ALA A 102 6.99 -5.37 -7.29
CA ALA A 102 7.74 -5.05 -6.08
C ALA A 102 8.08 -3.56 -5.98
N VAL A 103 8.48 -2.92 -7.08
CA VAL A 103 8.72 -1.46 -7.13
C VAL A 103 7.43 -0.69 -6.86
N THR A 104 6.32 -1.11 -7.46
CA THR A 104 5.01 -0.50 -7.22
C THR A 104 4.60 -0.63 -5.75
N ALA A 105 4.79 -1.81 -5.16
CA ALA A 105 4.52 -2.03 -3.74
C ALA A 105 5.38 -1.14 -2.82
N TYR A 106 6.64 -0.88 -3.20
CA TYR A 106 7.51 0.06 -2.48
C TYR A 106 6.97 1.48 -2.52
N VAL A 107 6.59 1.98 -3.71
CA VAL A 107 6.02 3.32 -3.86
C VAL A 107 4.73 3.46 -3.04
N LEU A 108 3.83 2.48 -3.11
CA LEU A 108 2.62 2.45 -2.30
C LEU A 108 2.96 2.43 -0.80
N GLY A 109 4.00 1.67 -0.40
CA GLY A 109 4.46 1.63 0.98
C GLY A 109 4.93 2.98 1.50
N VAL A 110 5.67 3.74 0.69
CA VAL A 110 6.09 5.11 1.03
C VAL A 110 4.88 6.03 1.20
N LEU A 111 3.91 5.94 0.29
CA LEU A 111 2.67 6.73 0.37
C LEU A 111 1.85 6.38 1.60
N LEU A 112 1.70 5.08 1.92
CA LEU A 112 0.99 4.62 3.09
C LEU A 112 1.67 5.04 4.40
N ASN A 113 3.00 5.02 4.46
CA ASN A 113 3.74 5.52 5.63
C ASN A 113 3.49 7.01 5.84
N LYS A 114 3.49 7.81 4.77
CA LYS A 114 3.17 9.24 4.84
C LYS A 114 1.73 9.48 5.30
N GLN A 115 0.80 8.69 4.79
CA GLN A 115 -0.59 8.72 5.24
C GLN A 115 -0.72 8.38 6.73
N GLN A 116 0.03 7.38 7.21
CA GLN A 116 0.04 7.01 8.62
C GLN A 116 0.53 8.14 9.51
N GLU A 117 1.61 8.80 9.12
CA GLU A 117 2.13 9.97 9.84
C GLU A 117 1.08 11.09 9.91
N ASN A 118 0.44 11.39 8.78
CA ASN A 118 -0.61 12.40 8.72
C ASN A 118 -1.82 12.00 9.57
N ALA A 119 -2.23 10.72 9.55
CA ALA A 119 -3.32 10.22 10.38
C ALA A 119 -3.03 10.32 11.87
N THR A 120 -1.78 10.11 12.28
CA THR A 120 -1.36 10.28 13.68
C THR A 120 -1.44 11.75 14.11
N LYS A 121 -0.90 12.67 13.32
CA LYS A 121 -0.98 14.10 13.57
C LYS A 121 -2.43 14.61 13.63
N TRP A 122 -3.26 14.11 12.73
CA TRP A 122 -4.69 14.44 12.69
C TRP A 122 -5.42 13.96 13.96
N ARG A 123 -5.15 12.74 14.42
CA ARG A 123 -5.75 12.22 15.67
C ARG A 123 -5.35 13.03 16.89
N GLU A 124 -4.10 13.43 16.98
CA GLU A 124 -3.62 14.30 18.07
C GLU A 124 -4.33 15.65 18.04
N GLU A 125 -4.46 16.25 16.87
CA GLU A 125 -5.10 17.54 16.70
C GLU A 125 -6.59 17.51 17.02
N ILE A 126 -7.31 16.45 16.62
CA ILE A 126 -8.74 16.34 16.92
C ILE A 126 -8.98 16.13 18.42
N ARG A 127 -8.13 15.31 19.09
CA ARG A 127 -8.20 15.16 20.55
C ARG A 127 -7.95 16.48 21.27
N ARG A 128 -6.96 17.23 20.83
CA ARG A 128 -6.68 18.56 21.38
C ARG A 128 -7.89 19.48 21.26
N LYS A 129 -8.49 19.56 20.09
CA LYS A 129 -9.67 20.42 19.86
C LYS A 129 -10.91 19.99 20.66
N ILE A 130 -11.10 18.70 20.86
CA ILE A 130 -12.19 18.19 21.70
C ILE A 130 -11.98 18.64 23.14
N ASN A 131 -10.78 18.45 23.70
CA ASN A 131 -10.46 18.85 25.07
C ASN A 131 -10.60 20.37 25.28
N GLU A 132 -10.06 21.19 24.38
CA GLU A 132 -10.19 22.64 24.41
C GLU A 132 -11.67 23.12 24.40
N SER A 133 -12.55 22.37 23.73
CA SER A 133 -13.98 22.70 23.66
C SER A 133 -14.78 22.22 24.88
N GLU A 134 -14.24 21.31 25.70
CA GLU A 134 -14.84 20.86 26.94
C GLU A 134 -14.47 21.77 28.15
N GLU A 135 -13.36 22.53 28.04
CA GLU A 135 -12.91 23.48 29.06
C GLU A 135 -13.62 24.86 28.96
N LEU A 136 -14.41 25.08 27.91
CA LEU A 136 -15.20 26.31 27.70
C LEU A 136 -16.64 26.13 28.15
#